data_462a0f5ac90cef336952870e2aaee600
#
_entry.id   462a0f5ac90cef336952870e2aaee600
#
_cell.length_a   1.000
_cell.length_b   1.000
_cell.length_c   1.000
_cell.angle_alpha   90.00
_cell.angle_beta   90.00
_cell.angle_gamma   90.00
#
_symmetry.space_group_name_H-M   'P 1'
#
loop_
_entity.id
_entity.type
_entity.pdbx_description
1 polymer ?
#
loop_
_entity_poly.entity_id
_entity_poly.type
_entity_poly.pdbx_seq_one_letter_code
_entity_poly.pdbx_strand_id
1 'polypeptide(L)'
;MTRLIVALFAALALLAGCATLDEKQRVWIFQPSDRSWSGGTYAAESMDDVWIDFTSRETGEPVRLHGLWAPHENFTQRADAPVLLYLHGARWNVTGSAFRMRRMQELGFSVLGIDYRGFGKSTNDLPSETLATEDARAAWEWLAQKYPDRPRYIFGHSLGGAIAINLAADVADERGTLVEGTFTSIPDVVRTFKWGWLPISPLITQRFEARKRVADIGSPLLVVHGSEDRLIRPDLGRRLYEAAKGPKQFVLVEGGSHHNTNSIGQSQYREALDALFGLDDSIRVVAR
;
A
#
# COMPACT_ATOMS: atom_id res chain seq x y z
N MET A 1 -10.79 29.98 -41.44
CA MET A 1 -11.77 29.39 -40.50
C MET A 1 -11.74 27.87 -40.49
N THR A 2 -11.88 27.16 -41.59
CA THR A 2 -11.93 25.68 -41.66
C THR A 2 -10.74 24.97 -41.03
N ARG A 3 -9.48 25.43 -41.25
CA ARG A 3 -8.28 24.84 -40.64
C ARG A 3 -8.25 24.96 -39.11
N LEU A 4 -8.76 26.06 -38.56
CA LEU A 4 -8.85 26.29 -37.12
C LEU A 4 -9.90 25.38 -36.47
N ILE A 5 -11.02 25.19 -37.14
CA ILE A 5 -12.10 24.28 -36.69
C ILE A 5 -11.61 22.84 -36.69
N VAL A 6 -10.94 22.39 -37.76
CA VAL A 6 -10.36 21.03 -37.85
C VAL A 6 -9.30 20.81 -36.74
N ALA A 7 -8.43 21.79 -36.51
CA ALA A 7 -7.44 21.71 -35.43
C ALA A 7 -8.10 21.63 -34.05
N LEU A 8 -9.16 22.39 -33.81
CA LEU A 8 -9.91 22.32 -32.56
C LEU A 8 -10.58 20.96 -32.34
N PHE A 9 -11.23 20.41 -33.37
CA PHE A 9 -11.82 19.07 -33.30
C PHE A 9 -10.78 17.98 -33.07
N ALA A 10 -9.62 18.07 -33.74
CA ALA A 10 -8.52 17.14 -33.52
C ALA A 10 -7.97 17.22 -32.08
N ALA A 11 -7.81 18.43 -31.54
CA ALA A 11 -7.37 18.64 -30.16
C ALA A 11 -8.38 18.08 -29.15
N LEU A 12 -9.69 18.33 -29.36
CA LEU A 12 -10.75 17.78 -28.49
C LEU A 12 -10.79 16.24 -28.57
N ALA A 13 -10.65 15.66 -29.73
CA ALA A 13 -10.60 14.19 -29.91
C ALA A 13 -9.38 13.57 -29.21
N LEU A 14 -8.22 14.23 -29.26
CA LEU A 14 -7.01 13.81 -28.54
C LEU A 14 -7.20 13.91 -27.03
N LEU A 15 -7.78 15.00 -26.52
CA LEU A 15 -8.05 15.17 -25.09
C LEU A 15 -9.05 14.13 -24.57
N ALA A 16 -10.13 13.90 -25.31
CA ALA A 16 -11.08 12.84 -24.97
C ALA A 16 -10.46 11.45 -24.99
N GLY A 17 -9.59 11.17 -25.97
CA GLY A 17 -8.84 9.93 -26.05
C GLY A 17 -7.87 9.72 -24.88
N CYS A 18 -7.18 10.77 -24.45
CA CYS A 18 -6.29 10.72 -23.29
C CYS A 18 -7.07 10.50 -21.98
N ALA A 19 -8.20 11.19 -21.78
CA ALA A 19 -9.05 11.01 -20.59
C ALA A 19 -9.60 9.58 -20.50
N THR A 20 -10.11 9.05 -21.62
CA THR A 20 -10.59 7.66 -21.69
C THR A 20 -9.47 6.65 -21.42
N LEU A 21 -8.25 6.91 -21.93
CA LEU A 21 -7.10 6.04 -21.70
C LEU A 21 -6.71 6.02 -20.21
N ASP A 22 -6.69 7.18 -19.57
CA ASP A 22 -6.40 7.29 -18.13
C ASP A 22 -7.44 6.53 -17.30
N GLU A 23 -8.73 6.77 -17.54
CA GLU A 23 -9.83 6.06 -16.85
C GLU A 23 -9.70 4.54 -16.98
N LYS A 24 -9.42 4.03 -18.19
CA LYS A 24 -9.24 2.59 -18.41
C LYS A 24 -8.01 2.05 -17.68
N GLN A 25 -6.93 2.79 -17.61
CA GLN A 25 -5.75 2.39 -16.84
C GLN A 25 -6.04 2.37 -15.33
N ARG A 26 -6.74 3.36 -14.79
CA ARG A 26 -7.18 3.40 -13.40
C ARG A 26 -8.01 2.16 -13.05
N VAL A 27 -9.04 1.86 -13.84
CA VAL A 27 -9.86 0.64 -13.65
C VAL A 27 -9.00 -0.63 -13.74
N TRP A 28 -8.10 -0.73 -14.70
CA TRP A 28 -7.29 -1.94 -14.90
C TRP A 28 -6.22 -2.13 -13.82
N ILE A 29 -5.57 -1.06 -13.36
CA ILE A 29 -4.50 -1.12 -12.36
C ILE A 29 -5.08 -1.36 -10.97
N PHE A 30 -6.09 -0.61 -10.57
CA PHE A 30 -6.66 -0.71 -9.23
C PHE A 30 -7.64 -1.87 -9.09
N GLN A 31 -8.47 -2.13 -10.11
CA GLN A 31 -9.53 -3.14 -10.08
C GLN A 31 -10.39 -3.03 -8.81
N PRO A 32 -10.94 -1.83 -8.54
CA PRO A 32 -11.66 -1.57 -7.30
C PRO A 32 -12.87 -2.50 -7.16
N SER A 33 -13.16 -2.94 -5.94
CA SER A 33 -14.23 -3.88 -5.66
C SER A 33 -14.78 -3.71 -4.25
N ASP A 34 -16.09 -3.88 -4.12
CA ASP A 34 -16.82 -4.03 -2.86
C ASP A 34 -16.90 -5.49 -2.38
N ARG A 35 -16.43 -6.43 -3.22
CA ARG A 35 -16.48 -7.87 -2.93
C ARG A 35 -15.39 -8.30 -1.98
N SER A 36 -15.74 -9.17 -1.06
CA SER A 36 -14.84 -9.87 -0.17
C SER A 36 -14.97 -11.38 -0.35
N TRP A 37 -13.89 -12.11 -0.18
CA TRP A 37 -13.95 -13.56 -0.14
C TRP A 37 -14.18 -14.06 1.29
N SER A 38 -14.82 -15.22 1.46
CA SER A 38 -15.27 -15.73 2.77
C SER A 38 -14.17 -15.81 3.83
N GLY A 39 -12.94 -16.19 3.45
CA GLY A 39 -11.81 -16.24 4.38
C GLY A 39 -11.40 -14.87 4.92
N GLY A 40 -11.47 -13.83 4.09
CA GLY A 40 -11.23 -12.45 4.50
C GLY A 40 -12.31 -11.94 5.46
N THR A 41 -13.58 -12.22 5.16
CA THR A 41 -14.71 -11.85 6.03
C THR A 41 -14.56 -12.47 7.42
N TYR A 42 -14.28 -13.76 7.51
CA TYR A 42 -14.03 -14.44 8.80
C TYR A 42 -12.87 -13.82 9.59
N ALA A 43 -11.76 -13.50 8.89
CA ALA A 43 -10.63 -12.85 9.54
C ALA A 43 -10.97 -11.45 10.06
N ALA A 44 -11.90 -10.75 9.44
CA ALA A 44 -12.30 -9.39 9.84
C ALA A 44 -13.33 -9.35 10.99
N GLU A 45 -14.00 -10.45 11.34
CA GLU A 45 -15.08 -10.47 12.33
C GLU A 45 -14.71 -9.91 13.71
N SER A 46 -13.42 -9.98 14.07
CA SER A 46 -12.91 -9.44 15.36
C SER A 46 -12.26 -8.07 15.23
N MET A 47 -12.39 -7.42 14.09
CA MET A 47 -11.84 -6.08 13.85
C MET A 47 -12.97 -5.05 13.91
N ASP A 48 -12.64 -3.85 14.41
CA ASP A 48 -13.58 -2.76 14.51
C ASP A 48 -13.64 -1.96 13.21
N ASP A 49 -14.85 -1.61 12.74
CA ASP A 49 -15.00 -0.65 11.63
C ASP A 49 -14.53 0.74 12.08
N VAL A 50 -13.70 1.37 11.27
CA VAL A 50 -13.21 2.75 11.44
C VAL A 50 -13.64 3.60 10.26
N TRP A 51 -14.01 4.84 10.55
CA TRP A 51 -14.36 5.82 9.53
C TRP A 51 -13.49 7.05 9.66
N ILE A 52 -12.96 7.51 8.52
CA ILE A 52 -12.08 8.67 8.42
C ILE A 52 -12.71 9.66 7.47
N ASP A 53 -13.17 10.78 8.00
CA ASP A 53 -13.79 11.85 7.23
C ASP A 53 -12.77 12.98 7.00
N PHE A 54 -12.64 13.45 5.76
CA PHE A 54 -11.81 14.58 5.40
C PHE A 54 -12.31 15.28 4.12
N THR A 55 -11.80 16.45 3.84
CA THR A 55 -12.03 17.13 2.55
C THR A 55 -10.82 16.89 1.66
N SER A 56 -11.04 16.32 0.48
CA SER A 56 -9.99 16.09 -0.50
C SER A 56 -9.36 17.41 -0.95
N ARG A 57 -8.05 17.49 -0.92
CA ARG A 57 -7.30 18.63 -1.49
C ARG A 57 -7.24 18.55 -3.03
N GLU A 58 -7.36 17.33 -3.56
CA GLU A 58 -7.30 17.06 -5.00
C GLU A 58 -8.60 17.39 -5.72
N THR A 59 -9.75 17.15 -5.07
CA THR A 59 -11.07 17.35 -5.68
C THR A 59 -11.89 18.47 -5.04
N GLY A 60 -11.58 18.86 -3.81
CA GLY A 60 -12.37 19.80 -3.00
C GLY A 60 -13.61 19.15 -2.36
N GLU A 61 -13.89 17.88 -2.64
CA GLU A 61 -15.09 17.18 -2.20
C GLU A 61 -14.89 16.50 -0.84
N PRO A 62 -15.98 16.30 -0.06
CA PRO A 62 -15.93 15.50 1.16
C PRO A 62 -15.70 14.03 0.84
N VAL A 63 -14.79 13.41 1.59
CA VAL A 63 -14.41 12.00 1.46
C VAL A 63 -14.59 11.30 2.79
N ARG A 64 -15.11 10.09 2.74
CA ARG A 64 -15.21 9.19 3.87
C ARG A 64 -14.55 7.86 3.53
N LEU A 65 -13.45 7.53 4.21
CA LEU A 65 -12.80 6.23 4.08
C LEU A 65 -13.32 5.26 5.14
N HIS A 66 -13.50 4.03 4.73
CA HIS A 66 -13.71 2.90 5.61
C HIS A 66 -12.36 2.24 5.92
N GLY A 67 -12.20 1.76 7.12
CA GLY A 67 -11.05 0.97 7.55
C GLY A 67 -11.44 -0.07 8.59
N LEU A 68 -10.50 -0.96 8.85
CA LEU A 68 -10.58 -1.97 9.90
C LEU A 68 -9.47 -1.72 10.92
N TRP A 69 -9.82 -1.73 12.19
CA TRP A 69 -8.89 -1.62 13.31
C TRP A 69 -8.75 -2.97 14.02
N ALA A 70 -7.52 -3.45 14.11
CA ALA A 70 -7.16 -4.69 14.80
C ALA A 70 -6.17 -4.36 15.92
N PRO A 71 -6.63 -4.04 17.15
CA PRO A 71 -5.75 -3.74 18.27
C PRO A 71 -5.01 -5.00 18.71
N HIS A 72 -3.72 -4.88 19.01
CA HIS A 72 -2.98 -5.95 19.69
C HIS A 72 -3.50 -6.12 21.13
N GLU A 73 -3.46 -7.33 21.67
CA GLU A 73 -4.00 -7.63 23.00
C GLU A 73 -3.45 -6.74 24.12
N ASN A 74 -2.18 -6.35 24.01
CA ASN A 74 -1.51 -5.48 24.99
C ASN A 74 -1.61 -3.98 24.67
N PHE A 75 -2.44 -3.59 23.68
CA PHE A 75 -2.51 -2.21 23.22
C PHE A 75 -2.86 -1.21 24.32
N THR A 76 -3.81 -1.55 25.20
CA THR A 76 -4.23 -0.69 26.29
C THR A 76 -3.28 -0.70 27.48
N GLN A 77 -2.48 -1.74 27.63
CA GLN A 77 -1.58 -1.97 28.76
C GLN A 77 -0.20 -1.33 28.56
N ARG A 78 0.19 -1.08 27.31
CA ARG A 78 1.50 -0.55 26.93
C ARG A 78 1.36 0.77 26.18
N ALA A 79 1.90 1.84 26.77
CA ALA A 79 1.87 3.17 26.14
C ALA A 79 2.72 3.25 24.86
N ASP A 80 3.74 2.39 24.74
CA ASP A 80 4.67 2.32 23.62
C ASP A 80 4.31 1.26 22.56
N ALA A 81 3.13 0.59 22.68
CA ALA A 81 2.70 -0.41 21.72
C ALA A 81 2.60 0.20 20.31
N PRO A 82 3.27 -0.41 19.30
CA PRO A 82 3.35 0.17 17.96
C PRO A 82 2.00 0.09 17.21
N VAL A 83 1.73 1.12 16.41
CA VAL A 83 0.62 1.13 15.47
C VAL A 83 1.13 1.04 14.04
N LEU A 84 0.40 0.34 13.19
CA LEU A 84 0.76 0.07 11.80
C LEU A 84 -0.38 0.50 10.88
N LEU A 85 -0.10 1.38 9.93
CA LEU A 85 -1.00 1.63 8.80
C LEU A 85 -0.76 0.57 7.73
N TYR A 86 -1.78 -0.23 7.45
CA TYR A 86 -1.76 -1.24 6.40
C TYR A 86 -2.44 -0.72 5.12
N LEU A 87 -1.72 -0.78 4.01
CA LEU A 87 -2.14 -0.34 2.68
C LEU A 87 -2.23 -1.56 1.76
N HIS A 88 -3.46 -1.92 1.36
CA HIS A 88 -3.70 -3.11 0.54
C HIS A 88 -3.32 -2.91 -0.94
N GLY A 89 -3.19 -4.01 -1.67
CA GLY A 89 -2.89 -4.02 -3.10
C GLY A 89 -4.11 -3.75 -3.97
N ALA A 90 -3.95 -3.91 -5.29
CA ALA A 90 -5.05 -3.90 -6.24
C ALA A 90 -6.04 -5.04 -5.95
N ARG A 91 -7.28 -4.88 -6.41
CA ARG A 91 -8.39 -5.82 -6.23
C ARG A 91 -8.89 -5.95 -4.79
N TRP A 92 -10.09 -6.47 -4.65
CA TRP A 92 -10.75 -6.72 -3.36
C TRP A 92 -10.93 -5.42 -2.55
N ASN A 93 -10.86 -5.53 -1.25
CA ASN A 93 -10.97 -4.45 -0.27
C ASN A 93 -10.18 -4.81 0.99
N VAL A 94 -10.20 -3.95 2.01
CA VAL A 94 -9.48 -4.17 3.26
C VAL A 94 -9.90 -5.45 3.97
N THR A 95 -11.20 -5.81 3.92
CA THR A 95 -11.71 -7.07 4.47
C THR A 95 -11.03 -8.29 3.82
N GLY A 96 -10.78 -8.24 2.51
CA GLY A 96 -10.04 -9.29 1.81
C GLY A 96 -8.59 -9.45 2.28
N SER A 97 -8.04 -8.43 2.93
CA SER A 97 -6.67 -8.42 3.47
C SER A 97 -6.59 -8.67 4.98
N ALA A 98 -7.71 -8.86 5.66
CA ALA A 98 -7.79 -8.95 7.12
C ALA A 98 -6.87 -10.02 7.72
N PHE A 99 -6.70 -11.17 7.05
CA PHE A 99 -5.76 -12.21 7.50
C PHE A 99 -4.30 -11.76 7.52
N ARG A 100 -3.90 -10.85 6.62
CA ARG A 100 -2.56 -10.25 6.62
C ARG A 100 -2.40 -9.26 7.77
N MET A 101 -3.46 -8.49 8.06
CA MET A 101 -3.50 -7.61 9.22
C MET A 101 -3.37 -8.39 10.53
N ARG A 102 -4.06 -9.54 10.68
CA ARG A 102 -3.91 -10.44 11.84
C ARG A 102 -2.48 -10.92 12.03
N ARG A 103 -1.79 -11.29 10.96
CA ARG A 103 -0.39 -11.71 11.06
C ARG A 103 0.54 -10.60 11.51
N MET A 104 0.27 -9.35 11.11
CA MET A 104 1.01 -8.20 11.65
C MET A 104 0.65 -7.95 13.11
N GLN A 105 -0.60 -8.19 13.50
CA GLN A 105 -1.03 -8.16 14.91
C GLN A 105 -0.27 -9.22 15.75
N GLU A 106 -0.11 -10.44 15.25
CA GLU A 106 0.69 -11.51 15.87
C GLU A 106 2.19 -11.15 15.99
N LEU A 107 2.65 -10.19 15.20
CA LEU A 107 4.00 -9.62 15.28
C LEU A 107 4.10 -8.41 16.21
N GLY A 108 3.03 -8.08 16.95
CA GLY A 108 3.02 -7.07 18.00
C GLY A 108 2.42 -5.72 17.61
N PHE A 109 1.94 -5.54 16.40
CA PHE A 109 1.33 -4.28 15.96
C PHE A 109 -0.16 -4.21 16.25
N SER A 110 -0.65 -3.02 16.59
CA SER A 110 -2.05 -2.69 16.38
C SER A 110 -2.22 -2.13 14.98
N VAL A 111 -3.13 -2.69 14.19
CA VAL A 111 -3.16 -2.47 12.73
C VAL A 111 -4.42 -1.72 12.32
N LEU A 112 -4.25 -0.58 11.64
CA LEU A 112 -5.30 0.08 10.87
C LEU A 112 -5.11 -0.25 9.40
N GLY A 113 -6.04 -0.96 8.78
CA GLY A 113 -6.13 -1.10 7.34
C GLY A 113 -7.22 -0.19 6.80
N ILE A 114 -7.05 0.39 5.61
CA ILE A 114 -8.06 1.24 4.99
C ILE A 114 -8.45 0.72 3.61
N ASP A 115 -9.68 1.02 3.20
CA ASP A 115 -10.12 1.02 1.82
C ASP A 115 -9.86 2.41 1.22
N TYR A 116 -9.15 2.48 0.09
CA TYR A 116 -9.07 3.73 -0.68
C TYR A 116 -10.43 4.06 -1.28
N ARG A 117 -10.63 5.31 -1.71
CA ARG A 117 -11.80 5.67 -2.53
C ARG A 117 -12.02 4.67 -3.66
N GLY A 118 -13.26 4.30 -3.93
CA GLY A 118 -13.64 3.29 -4.91
C GLY A 118 -13.55 1.84 -4.43
N PHE A 119 -13.03 1.59 -3.22
CA PHE A 119 -12.96 0.26 -2.63
C PHE A 119 -13.92 0.10 -1.44
N GLY A 120 -14.43 -1.12 -1.27
CA GLY A 120 -15.21 -1.53 -0.11
C GLY A 120 -16.36 -0.60 0.23
N LYS A 121 -16.33 -0.04 1.45
CA LYS A 121 -17.35 0.89 1.94
C LYS A 121 -16.94 2.38 1.85
N SER A 122 -15.74 2.68 1.32
CA SER A 122 -15.25 4.05 1.16
C SER A 122 -16.02 4.81 0.10
N THR A 123 -15.91 6.14 0.08
CA THR A 123 -16.50 7.01 -0.94
C THR A 123 -16.27 6.42 -2.34
N ASN A 124 -17.37 6.26 -3.09
CA ASN A 124 -17.32 5.64 -4.42
C ASN A 124 -16.81 6.65 -5.46
N ASP A 125 -15.51 6.69 -5.64
CA ASP A 125 -14.81 7.47 -6.67
C ASP A 125 -13.74 6.61 -7.33
N LEU A 126 -13.52 6.75 -8.63
CA LEU A 126 -12.53 5.94 -9.33
C LEU A 126 -11.11 6.27 -8.82
N PRO A 127 -10.39 5.32 -8.20
CA PRO A 127 -9.09 5.60 -7.61
C PRO A 127 -8.05 5.97 -8.67
N SER A 128 -7.07 6.79 -8.26
CA SER A 128 -5.87 7.12 -9.04
C SER A 128 -4.64 7.07 -8.12
N GLU A 129 -3.45 7.13 -8.69
CA GLU A 129 -2.20 7.24 -7.91
C GLU A 129 -2.26 8.41 -6.91
N THR A 130 -2.70 9.59 -7.36
CA THR A 130 -2.82 10.80 -6.52
C THR A 130 -3.86 10.61 -5.42
N LEU A 131 -5.07 10.13 -5.77
CA LEU A 131 -6.17 9.95 -4.81
C LEU A 131 -5.82 8.88 -3.76
N ALA A 132 -5.22 7.75 -4.15
CA ALA A 132 -4.82 6.71 -3.21
C ALA A 132 -3.70 7.16 -2.26
N THR A 133 -2.79 8.01 -2.74
CA THR A 133 -1.74 8.61 -1.89
C THR A 133 -2.36 9.61 -0.90
N GLU A 134 -3.33 10.41 -1.33
CA GLU A 134 -4.07 11.32 -0.44
C GLU A 134 -4.85 10.54 0.62
N ASP A 135 -5.54 9.46 0.25
CA ASP A 135 -6.28 8.60 1.18
C ASP A 135 -5.36 7.98 2.23
N ALA A 136 -4.19 7.49 1.81
CA ALA A 136 -3.18 6.96 2.73
C ALA A 136 -2.65 8.04 3.69
N ARG A 137 -2.46 9.28 3.22
CA ARG A 137 -2.07 10.42 4.05
C ARG A 137 -3.15 10.76 5.06
N ALA A 138 -4.42 10.82 4.66
CA ALA A 138 -5.53 11.10 5.57
C ALA A 138 -5.61 10.04 6.70
N ALA A 139 -5.41 8.77 6.36
CA ALA A 139 -5.35 7.69 7.34
C ALA A 139 -4.13 7.81 8.28
N TRP A 140 -2.98 8.22 7.78
CA TRP A 140 -1.79 8.49 8.58
C TRP A 140 -1.99 9.64 9.56
N GLU A 141 -2.57 10.75 9.10
CA GLU A 141 -2.91 11.91 9.91
C GLU A 141 -3.96 11.55 10.98
N TRP A 142 -4.94 10.71 10.63
CA TRP A 142 -5.92 10.19 11.59
C TRP A 142 -5.25 9.35 12.70
N LEU A 143 -4.32 8.45 12.35
CA LEU A 143 -3.55 7.67 13.33
C LEU A 143 -2.72 8.59 14.24
N ALA A 144 -2.10 9.63 13.68
CA ALA A 144 -1.30 10.59 14.44
C ALA A 144 -2.16 11.35 15.45
N GLN A 145 -3.37 11.74 15.09
CA GLN A 145 -4.31 12.43 15.97
C GLN A 145 -4.89 11.49 17.04
N LYS A 146 -5.22 10.27 16.65
CA LYS A 146 -5.85 9.28 17.53
C LYS A 146 -4.88 8.69 18.55
N TYR A 147 -3.62 8.51 18.16
CA TYR A 147 -2.57 7.87 18.92
C TYR A 147 -1.25 8.65 18.84
N PRO A 148 -1.20 9.91 19.34
CA PRO A 148 -0.06 10.83 19.13
C PRO A 148 1.26 10.31 19.70
N ASP A 149 1.21 9.58 20.81
CA ASP A 149 2.40 9.12 21.53
C ASP A 149 2.86 7.71 21.11
N ARG A 150 2.17 7.09 20.15
CA ARG A 150 2.50 5.73 19.68
C ARG A 150 3.52 5.76 18.56
N PRO A 151 4.54 4.88 18.58
CA PRO A 151 5.41 4.70 17.42
C PRO A 151 4.58 4.17 16.23
N ARG A 152 4.69 4.85 15.09
CA ARG A 152 3.89 4.58 13.90
C ARG A 152 4.73 3.99 12.78
N TYR A 153 4.20 2.97 12.13
CA TYR A 153 4.81 2.22 11.04
C TYR A 153 3.87 2.17 9.83
N ILE A 154 4.44 1.96 8.65
CA ILE A 154 3.68 1.80 7.41
C ILE A 154 3.96 0.42 6.83
N PHE A 155 2.93 -0.30 6.42
CA PHE A 155 3.06 -1.55 5.69
C PHE A 155 2.22 -1.54 4.42
N GLY A 156 2.87 -1.72 3.26
CA GLY A 156 2.21 -1.81 1.97
C GLY A 156 2.44 -3.13 1.26
N HIS A 157 1.37 -3.74 0.75
CA HIS A 157 1.44 -4.96 -0.06
C HIS A 157 1.14 -4.65 -1.53
N SER A 158 1.97 -5.15 -2.45
CA SER A 158 1.77 -5.02 -3.90
C SER A 158 1.65 -3.53 -4.32
N LEU A 159 0.54 -3.10 -4.94
CA LEU A 159 0.25 -1.70 -5.26
C LEU A 159 0.32 -0.81 -4.01
N GLY A 160 -0.22 -1.30 -2.88
CA GLY A 160 -0.12 -0.61 -1.59
C GLY A 160 1.32 -0.38 -1.12
N GLY A 161 2.28 -1.20 -1.57
CA GLY A 161 3.70 -0.98 -1.30
C GLY A 161 4.25 0.27 -2.00
N ALA A 162 3.83 0.54 -3.22
CA ALA A 162 4.19 1.78 -3.91
C ALA A 162 3.54 3.01 -3.25
N ILE A 163 2.28 2.88 -2.79
CA ILE A 163 1.59 3.93 -2.03
C ILE A 163 2.30 4.17 -0.68
N ALA A 164 2.70 3.09 0.02
CA ALA A 164 3.46 3.16 1.27
C ALA A 164 4.78 3.91 1.12
N ILE A 165 5.53 3.63 0.04
CA ILE A 165 6.79 4.33 -0.28
C ILE A 165 6.54 5.82 -0.53
N ASN A 166 5.49 6.17 -1.29
CA ASN A 166 5.14 7.57 -1.52
C ASN A 166 4.77 8.28 -0.21
N LEU A 167 3.95 7.65 0.63
CA LEU A 167 3.59 8.22 1.93
C LEU A 167 4.82 8.40 2.82
N ALA A 168 5.64 7.35 2.98
CA ALA A 168 6.84 7.36 3.83
C ALA A 168 7.88 8.42 3.39
N ALA A 169 7.99 8.66 2.08
CA ALA A 169 8.88 9.70 1.55
C ALA A 169 8.41 11.14 1.86
N ASP A 170 7.13 11.31 2.25
CA ASP A 170 6.52 12.62 2.50
C ASP A 170 6.23 12.90 3.98
N VAL A 171 6.34 11.89 4.86
CA VAL A 171 6.14 12.05 6.30
C VAL A 171 7.48 11.88 7.04
N ALA A 172 7.64 12.56 8.18
CA ALA A 172 8.90 12.54 8.92
C ALA A 172 8.76 11.85 10.29
N ASP A 173 7.58 11.36 10.59
CA ASP A 173 7.21 10.84 11.91
C ASP A 173 6.94 9.33 11.93
N GLU A 174 7.20 8.64 10.80
CA GLU A 174 7.19 7.18 10.77
C GLU A 174 8.49 6.60 11.35
N ARG A 175 8.36 5.48 12.06
CA ARG A 175 9.48 4.76 12.70
C ARG A 175 10.06 3.66 11.83
N GLY A 176 9.34 3.30 10.77
CA GLY A 176 9.78 2.30 9.80
C GLY A 176 8.72 1.98 8.76
N THR A 177 9.19 1.58 7.60
CA THR A 177 8.34 1.23 6.46
C THR A 177 8.62 -0.19 6.03
N LEU A 178 7.55 -0.97 5.85
CA LEU A 178 7.57 -2.34 5.36
C LEU A 178 6.87 -2.40 4.00
N VAL A 179 7.46 -3.10 3.04
CA VAL A 179 6.80 -3.37 1.76
C VAL A 179 6.95 -4.83 1.37
N GLU A 180 5.85 -5.44 0.91
CA GLU A 180 5.83 -6.85 0.50
C GLU A 180 5.32 -6.99 -0.94
N GLY A 181 6.06 -7.76 -1.77
CA GLY A 181 5.64 -8.10 -3.13
C GLY A 181 5.39 -6.88 -4.01
N THR A 182 6.12 -5.79 -3.81
CA THR A 182 5.95 -4.54 -4.52
C THR A 182 6.99 -4.34 -5.64
N PHE A 183 6.93 -3.22 -6.34
CA PHE A 183 7.62 -2.99 -7.59
C PHE A 183 8.25 -1.59 -7.67
N THR A 184 9.15 -1.41 -8.62
CA THR A 184 9.85 -0.13 -8.91
C THR A 184 8.94 0.92 -9.57
N SER A 185 8.07 0.49 -10.49
CA SER A 185 7.05 1.32 -11.17
C SER A 185 6.09 0.43 -11.97
N ILE A 186 4.90 0.93 -12.30
CA ILE A 186 3.97 0.23 -13.22
C ILE A 186 4.61 -0.01 -14.59
N PRO A 187 5.32 0.95 -15.22
CA PRO A 187 6.06 0.67 -16.44
C PRO A 187 7.04 -0.50 -16.35
N ASP A 188 7.73 -0.65 -15.20
CA ASP A 188 8.65 -1.78 -15.01
C ASP A 188 7.90 -3.11 -14.85
N VAL A 189 6.75 -3.13 -14.18
CA VAL A 189 5.88 -4.31 -14.11
C VAL A 189 5.41 -4.72 -15.51
N VAL A 190 4.92 -3.76 -16.30
CA VAL A 190 4.45 -4.01 -17.67
C VAL A 190 5.57 -4.61 -18.55
N ARG A 191 6.81 -4.17 -18.38
CA ARG A 191 7.97 -4.75 -19.08
C ARG A 191 8.24 -6.21 -18.75
N THR A 192 7.77 -6.72 -17.61
CA THR A 192 7.93 -8.14 -17.27
C THR A 192 6.95 -9.05 -18.00
N PHE A 193 5.89 -8.52 -18.61
CA PHE A 193 4.87 -9.29 -19.32
C PHE A 193 5.36 -9.68 -20.74
N LYS A 194 4.69 -10.67 -21.33
CA LYS A 194 5.02 -11.21 -22.67
C LYS A 194 5.17 -10.14 -23.76
N TRP A 195 4.40 -9.07 -23.70
CA TRP A 195 4.42 -7.96 -24.66
C TRP A 195 5.12 -6.70 -24.12
N GLY A 196 5.86 -6.83 -23.01
CA GLY A 196 6.54 -5.71 -22.33
C GLY A 196 7.65 -5.02 -23.15
N TRP A 197 8.06 -5.61 -24.27
CA TRP A 197 9.00 -5.03 -25.23
C TRP A 197 8.39 -3.90 -26.07
N LEU A 198 7.04 -3.81 -26.13
CA LEU A 198 6.37 -2.71 -26.83
C LEU A 198 6.66 -1.37 -26.14
N PRO A 199 6.91 -0.28 -26.89
CA PRO A 199 7.26 1.03 -26.33
C PRO A 199 6.02 1.78 -25.82
N ILE A 200 5.20 1.15 -24.97
CA ILE A 200 3.95 1.73 -24.43
C ILE A 200 4.15 2.53 -23.15
N SER A 201 5.35 2.49 -22.56
CA SER A 201 5.66 3.19 -21.29
C SER A 201 5.28 4.69 -21.26
N PRO A 202 5.43 5.47 -22.36
CA PRO A 202 4.97 6.87 -22.38
C PRO A 202 3.45 7.05 -22.27
N LEU A 203 2.68 6.01 -22.59
CA LEU A 203 1.21 6.03 -22.53
C LEU A 203 0.68 5.67 -21.14
N ILE A 204 1.54 5.22 -20.22
CA ILE A 204 1.16 4.84 -18.86
C ILE A 204 1.03 6.11 -18.01
N THR A 205 -0.19 6.42 -17.58
CA THR A 205 -0.54 7.61 -16.78
C THR A 205 -0.38 7.36 -15.28
N GLN A 206 -0.81 6.21 -14.79
CA GLN A 206 -0.70 5.79 -13.39
C GLN A 206 0.64 5.07 -13.20
N ARG A 207 1.69 5.79 -12.88
CA ARG A 207 3.06 5.29 -12.99
C ARG A 207 3.58 4.63 -11.73
N PHE A 208 3.20 5.11 -10.55
CA PHE A 208 3.68 4.63 -9.26
C PHE A 208 5.21 4.46 -9.25
N GLU A 209 5.94 5.55 -9.44
CA GLU A 209 7.40 5.52 -9.57
C GLU A 209 8.11 5.36 -8.21
N ALA A 210 7.81 4.26 -7.52
CA ALA A 210 8.31 3.97 -6.17
C ALA A 210 9.84 4.00 -6.08
N ARG A 211 10.55 3.57 -7.13
CA ARG A 211 12.03 3.60 -7.16
C ARG A 211 12.59 5.03 -7.04
N LYS A 212 11.89 6.03 -7.54
CA LYS A 212 12.33 7.42 -7.44
C LYS A 212 12.13 7.98 -6.03
N ARG A 213 11.10 7.48 -5.33
CA ARG A 213 10.69 7.97 -4.02
C ARG A 213 11.36 7.25 -2.85
N VAL A 214 11.72 5.96 -3.03
CA VAL A 214 12.28 5.13 -1.95
C VAL A 214 13.58 5.69 -1.37
N ALA A 215 14.32 6.47 -2.12
CA ALA A 215 15.54 7.14 -1.66
C ALA A 215 15.29 8.32 -0.70
N ASP A 216 14.05 8.81 -0.64
CA ASP A 216 13.62 9.95 0.18
C ASP A 216 13.01 9.50 1.52
N ILE A 217 12.85 8.18 1.74
CA ILE A 217 12.39 7.63 3.03
C ILE A 217 13.44 7.90 4.10
N GLY A 218 13.02 8.55 5.19
CA GLY A 218 13.89 8.93 6.30
C GLY A 218 14.07 7.84 7.36
N SER A 219 13.17 6.87 7.40
CA SER A 219 13.16 5.77 8.37
C SER A 219 13.77 4.47 7.80
N PRO A 220 14.02 3.44 8.63
CA PRO A 220 14.43 2.12 8.16
C PRO A 220 13.38 1.46 7.25
N LEU A 221 13.84 0.78 6.19
CA LEU A 221 13.00 0.12 5.18
C LEU A 221 13.19 -1.40 5.17
N LEU A 222 12.12 -2.15 5.39
CA LEU A 222 12.07 -3.59 5.17
C LEU A 222 11.39 -3.91 3.85
N VAL A 223 12.12 -4.56 2.93
CA VAL A 223 11.57 -5.07 1.68
C VAL A 223 11.48 -6.59 1.75
N VAL A 224 10.27 -7.13 1.66
CA VAL A 224 10.02 -8.58 1.67
C VAL A 224 9.49 -9.02 0.31
N HIS A 225 9.97 -10.14 -0.20
CA HIS A 225 9.49 -10.69 -1.46
C HIS A 225 9.48 -12.22 -1.43
N GLY A 226 8.50 -12.82 -2.08
CA GLY A 226 8.45 -14.27 -2.25
C GLY A 226 9.28 -14.72 -3.44
N SER A 227 10.08 -15.79 -3.31
CA SER A 227 10.93 -16.29 -4.39
C SER A 227 10.13 -16.82 -5.59
N GLU A 228 8.87 -17.23 -5.37
CA GLU A 228 7.97 -17.74 -6.41
C GLU A 228 6.87 -16.72 -6.82
N ASP A 229 7.07 -15.43 -6.52
CA ASP A 229 6.13 -14.40 -6.97
C ASP A 229 6.20 -14.25 -8.50
N ARG A 230 5.15 -14.76 -9.17
CA ARG A 230 5.01 -14.72 -10.63
C ARG A 230 4.24 -13.50 -11.13
N LEU A 231 3.59 -12.76 -10.22
CA LEU A 231 2.85 -11.55 -10.57
C LEU A 231 3.78 -10.33 -10.58
N ILE A 232 4.51 -10.15 -9.48
CA ILE A 232 5.54 -9.12 -9.34
C ILE A 232 6.87 -9.84 -9.11
N ARG A 233 7.76 -9.78 -10.09
CA ARG A 233 9.03 -10.50 -10.02
C ARG A 233 9.91 -10.00 -8.88
N PRO A 234 10.59 -10.90 -8.13
CA PRO A 234 11.42 -10.52 -6.97
C PRO A 234 12.56 -9.55 -7.30
N ASP A 235 13.02 -9.51 -8.55
CA ASP A 235 14.04 -8.54 -8.98
C ASP A 235 13.56 -7.08 -8.88
N LEU A 236 12.25 -6.82 -9.00
CA LEU A 236 11.69 -5.48 -8.80
C LEU A 236 11.78 -5.03 -7.33
N GLY A 237 11.49 -5.92 -6.39
CA GLY A 237 11.68 -5.65 -4.96
C GLY A 237 13.16 -5.43 -4.60
N ARG A 238 14.06 -6.24 -5.17
CA ARG A 238 15.51 -6.06 -4.97
C ARG A 238 16.01 -4.72 -5.50
N ARG A 239 15.54 -4.29 -6.66
CA ARG A 239 15.87 -2.98 -7.23
C ARG A 239 15.34 -1.81 -6.39
N LEU A 240 14.23 -1.97 -5.69
CA LEU A 240 13.76 -0.99 -4.69
C LEU A 240 14.70 -0.94 -3.50
N TYR A 241 15.03 -2.10 -2.93
CA TYR A 241 15.99 -2.20 -1.84
C TYR A 241 17.32 -1.54 -2.19
N GLU A 242 17.86 -1.79 -3.37
CA GLU A 242 19.12 -1.19 -3.83
C GLU A 242 19.03 0.34 -3.94
N ALA A 243 17.88 0.88 -4.36
CA ALA A 243 17.67 2.32 -4.53
C ALA A 243 17.46 3.07 -3.21
N ALA A 244 17.03 2.42 -2.15
CA ALA A 244 16.87 3.03 -0.83
C ALA A 244 18.23 3.43 -0.23
N LYS A 245 18.27 4.53 0.54
CA LYS A 245 19.53 5.07 1.10
C LYS A 245 19.71 4.78 2.59
N GLY A 246 18.64 4.78 3.38
CA GLY A 246 18.68 4.61 4.83
C GLY A 246 19.02 3.18 5.30
N PRO A 247 18.92 2.91 6.59
CA PRO A 247 18.96 1.54 7.11
C PRO A 247 17.91 0.70 6.42
N LYS A 248 18.30 -0.48 5.93
CA LYS A 248 17.41 -1.29 5.12
C LYS A 248 17.75 -2.78 5.19
N GLN A 249 16.73 -3.61 5.00
CA GLN A 249 16.88 -5.06 4.89
C GLN A 249 16.03 -5.60 3.73
N PHE A 250 16.55 -6.61 3.03
CA PHE A 250 15.83 -7.35 2.02
C PHE A 250 15.65 -8.79 2.49
N VAL A 251 14.41 -9.27 2.52
CA VAL A 251 14.06 -10.63 2.89
C VAL A 251 13.43 -11.33 1.69
N LEU A 252 14.08 -12.39 1.21
CA LEU A 252 13.52 -13.31 0.20
C LEU A 252 12.94 -14.52 0.93
N VAL A 253 11.63 -14.69 0.85
CA VAL A 253 10.93 -15.81 1.46
C VAL A 253 10.86 -16.96 0.46
N GLU A 254 11.61 -18.04 0.70
CA GLU A 254 11.63 -19.21 -0.18
C GLU A 254 10.26 -19.87 -0.27
N GLY A 255 9.84 -20.22 -1.49
CA GLY A 255 8.50 -20.77 -1.77
C GLY A 255 7.36 -19.74 -1.64
N GLY A 256 7.68 -18.49 -1.30
CA GLY A 256 6.69 -17.40 -1.19
C GLY A 256 6.16 -16.99 -2.55
N SER A 257 4.83 -16.94 -2.68
CA SER A 257 4.12 -16.37 -3.83
C SER A 257 3.59 -14.98 -3.50
N HIS A 258 3.04 -14.28 -4.50
CA HIS A 258 2.41 -12.96 -4.30
C HIS A 258 1.37 -12.92 -3.17
N HIS A 259 0.74 -14.05 -2.87
CA HIS A 259 -0.38 -14.10 -1.92
C HIS A 259 -0.05 -14.70 -0.56
N ASN A 260 0.97 -15.56 -0.46
CA ASN A 260 1.26 -16.29 0.77
C ASN A 260 2.60 -15.93 1.46
N THR A 261 3.40 -15.03 0.88
CA THR A 261 4.70 -14.61 1.41
C THR A 261 4.62 -14.20 2.88
N ASN A 262 3.68 -13.34 3.25
CA ASN A 262 3.45 -12.95 4.65
C ASN A 262 3.09 -14.14 5.55
N SER A 263 2.41 -15.16 5.01
CA SER A 263 1.99 -16.35 5.74
C SER A 263 3.14 -17.27 6.10
N ILE A 264 3.97 -17.58 5.13
CA ILE A 264 5.06 -18.56 5.31
C ILE A 264 6.34 -17.90 5.83
N GLY A 265 6.48 -16.59 5.68
CA GLY A 265 7.66 -15.83 6.09
C GLY A 265 7.63 -15.28 7.52
N GLN A 266 6.70 -15.69 8.39
CA GLN A 266 6.51 -15.09 9.72
C GLN A 266 7.77 -15.07 10.60
N SER A 267 8.61 -16.10 10.53
CA SER A 267 9.90 -16.12 11.26
C SER A 267 10.87 -15.07 10.74
N GLN A 268 11.00 -14.98 9.41
CA GLN A 268 11.87 -13.99 8.78
C GLN A 268 11.37 -12.54 9.01
N TYR A 269 10.05 -12.34 9.04
CA TYR A 269 9.48 -11.05 9.44
C TYR A 269 9.87 -10.69 10.86
N ARG A 270 9.74 -11.63 11.79
CA ARG A 270 10.08 -11.44 13.20
C ARG A 270 11.54 -11.04 13.40
N GLU A 271 12.45 -11.80 12.79
CA GLU A 271 13.88 -11.53 12.85
C GLU A 271 14.24 -10.16 12.24
N ALA A 272 13.61 -9.81 11.10
CA ALA A 272 13.86 -8.53 10.44
C ALA A 272 13.30 -7.35 11.23
N LEU A 273 12.12 -7.49 11.85
CA LEU A 273 11.52 -6.46 12.69
C LEU A 273 12.35 -6.18 13.93
N ASP A 274 12.90 -7.23 14.56
CA ASP A 274 13.80 -7.08 15.69
C ASP A 274 15.11 -6.40 15.25
N ALA A 275 15.77 -6.94 14.24
CA ALA A 275 17.07 -6.43 13.79
C ALA A 275 17.01 -5.01 13.25
N LEU A 276 15.96 -4.63 12.53
CA LEU A 276 15.88 -3.36 11.82
C LEU A 276 15.16 -2.26 12.60
N PHE A 277 14.12 -2.64 13.39
CA PHE A 277 13.28 -1.68 14.10
C PHE A 277 13.37 -1.80 15.62
N GLY A 278 14.13 -2.77 16.16
CA GLY A 278 14.24 -3.02 17.59
C GLY A 278 12.93 -3.50 18.23
N LEU A 279 12.07 -4.14 17.45
CA LEU A 279 10.80 -4.69 17.91
C LEU A 279 11.00 -6.13 18.41
N ASP A 280 11.63 -6.27 19.58
CA ASP A 280 11.96 -7.55 20.19
C ASP A 280 10.72 -8.26 20.83
N ASP A 281 10.96 -9.45 21.43
CA ASP A 281 9.93 -10.23 22.12
C ASP A 281 9.32 -9.52 23.34
N SER A 282 9.93 -8.42 23.84
CA SER A 282 9.35 -7.63 24.93
C SER A 282 8.06 -6.92 24.52
N ILE A 283 7.88 -6.69 23.20
CA ILE A 283 6.63 -6.17 22.64
C ILE A 283 5.57 -7.27 22.56
N ARG A 284 5.99 -8.55 22.60
CA ARG A 284 5.18 -9.72 22.32
C ARG A 284 4.74 -10.44 23.54
N VAL A 285 4.67 -9.91 24.67
CA VAL A 285 4.38 -10.62 25.76
C VAL A 285 3.53 -11.23 26.25
N VAL A 286 3.85 -12.21 26.80
CA VAL A 286 3.37 -13.07 27.91
C VAL A 286 1.94 -13.56 27.76
N ALA A 287 1.70 -14.40 26.79
CA ALA A 287 0.76 -15.50 26.96
C ALA A 287 1.37 -16.55 27.93
N ARG A 288 1.08 -16.37 29.21
CA ARG A 288 1.19 -17.44 30.21
C ARG A 288 -0.17 -17.62 30.86
#